data_9f176e1b05120116cef019cf4d9e4617
#
_entry.id   9f176e1b05120116cef019cf4d9e4617
#
_cell.length_a   1.000
_cell.length_b   1.000
_cell.length_c   1.000
_cell.angle_alpha   90.00
_cell.angle_beta   90.00
_cell.angle_gamma   90.00
#
_symmetry.space_group_name_H-M   'P 1'
#
loop_
_entity.id
_entity.type
_entity.pdbx_description
1 polymer ?
#
loop_
_entity_poly.entity_id
_entity_poly.type
_entity_poly.pdbx_seq_one_letter_code
_entity_poly.pdbx_strand_id
1 'polypeptide(L)'
;MLIRDCMTRHPILAPLSLRASEAQALMAENNIRHLPIVGDGKRLTGLITRERLAVKADMLGSLNVWEISRFLSDQRVRDLMVKGKDVITITPDRTVERAAAMMTEHKIGCLPVVEEGDLVVGIVTENDLLRSYQEMLGLPSAGVRVTVRMPNRHGEFVRLMAVLVEQNWGVMGIGTFPTRRDPTTYDAVIKIPNVTIEEVQAALSSIPNQLIVDIRAAV
;
A
#
# COMPACT_ATOMS: atom_id res chain seq x y z
N MET A 1 -0.68 -9.02 -7.62
CA MET A 1 -1.51 -7.85 -7.98
C MET A 1 -0.61 -6.82 -8.65
N LEU A 2 -1.08 -6.19 -9.71
CA LEU A 2 -0.34 -5.14 -10.42
C LEU A 2 -0.85 -3.76 -10.00
N ILE A 3 -0.03 -2.74 -10.22
CA ILE A 3 -0.38 -1.35 -9.87
C ILE A 3 -1.66 -0.89 -10.54
N ARG A 4 -1.88 -1.25 -11.82
CA ARG A 4 -3.14 -0.93 -12.53
C ARG A 4 -4.41 -1.49 -11.88
N ASP A 5 -4.28 -2.51 -11.02
CA ASP A 5 -5.41 -3.16 -10.34
C ASP A 5 -5.83 -2.42 -9.07
N CYS A 6 -4.90 -1.68 -8.43
CA CYS A 6 -5.11 -1.02 -7.14
C CYS A 6 -4.93 0.51 -7.15
N MET A 7 -4.32 1.08 -8.20
CA MET A 7 -4.10 2.53 -8.28
C MET A 7 -5.41 3.31 -8.36
N THR A 8 -5.42 4.52 -7.83
CA THR A 8 -6.45 5.51 -8.16
C THR A 8 -6.25 5.96 -9.60
N ARG A 9 -7.17 5.57 -10.48
CA ARG A 9 -7.20 6.01 -11.89
C ARG A 9 -7.74 7.43 -11.98
N HIS A 10 -7.22 8.20 -12.95
CA HIS A 10 -7.62 9.60 -13.17
C HIS A 10 -7.52 10.43 -11.88
N PRO A 11 -6.33 10.50 -11.25
CA PRO A 11 -6.16 11.25 -10.02
C PRO A 11 -6.42 12.74 -10.26
N ILE A 12 -6.68 13.46 -9.17
CA ILE A 12 -6.74 14.93 -9.23
C ILE A 12 -5.35 15.44 -9.61
N LEU A 13 -5.29 16.25 -10.64
CA LEU A 13 -4.08 16.84 -11.18
C LEU A 13 -4.16 18.38 -11.07
N ALA A 14 -3.02 19.06 -10.98
CA ALA A 14 -3.00 20.50 -10.93
C ALA A 14 -1.93 21.09 -11.87
N PRO A 15 -2.16 22.29 -12.41
CA PRO A 15 -1.19 22.98 -13.24
C PRO A 15 -0.10 23.65 -12.40
N LEU A 16 1.06 23.91 -13.01
CA LEU A 16 2.18 24.64 -12.39
C LEU A 16 1.81 26.03 -11.86
N SER A 17 0.77 26.66 -12.42
CA SER A 17 0.32 28.01 -12.06
C SER A 17 -0.53 28.04 -10.79
N LEU A 18 -1.00 26.88 -10.27
CA LEU A 18 -1.86 26.82 -9.09
C LEU A 18 -1.18 27.45 -7.88
N ARG A 19 -1.94 28.19 -7.07
CA ARG A 19 -1.45 28.78 -5.82
C ARG A 19 -1.38 27.72 -4.72
N ALA A 20 -0.47 27.92 -3.77
CA ALA A 20 -0.32 26.99 -2.64
C ALA A 20 -1.59 26.90 -1.79
N SER A 21 -2.29 28.01 -1.55
CA SER A 21 -3.57 28.05 -0.85
C SER A 21 -4.68 27.27 -1.57
N GLU A 22 -4.75 27.37 -2.89
CA GLU A 22 -5.69 26.62 -3.72
C GLU A 22 -5.38 25.09 -3.69
N ALA A 23 -4.10 24.74 -3.71
CA ALA A 23 -3.68 23.35 -3.58
C ALA A 23 -4.02 22.78 -2.21
N GLN A 24 -3.89 23.55 -1.13
CA GLN A 24 -4.33 23.16 0.21
C GLN A 24 -5.84 22.92 0.27
N ALA A 25 -6.63 23.84 -0.26
CA ALA A 25 -8.09 23.70 -0.33
C ALA A 25 -8.49 22.46 -1.13
N LEU A 26 -7.91 22.26 -2.32
CA LEU A 26 -8.16 21.10 -3.17
C LEU A 26 -7.83 19.77 -2.48
N MET A 27 -6.70 19.73 -1.75
CA MET A 27 -6.32 18.55 -0.97
C MET A 27 -7.27 18.29 0.20
N ALA A 28 -7.75 19.35 0.89
CA ALA A 28 -8.65 19.23 2.00
C ALA A 28 -10.04 18.76 1.55
N GLU A 29 -10.60 19.38 0.52
CA GLU A 29 -11.92 19.06 -0.04
C GLU A 29 -12.01 17.62 -0.54
N ASN A 30 -10.91 17.11 -1.13
CA ASN A 30 -10.86 15.77 -1.71
C ASN A 30 -10.21 14.73 -0.78
N ASN A 31 -9.85 15.11 0.44
CA ASN A 31 -9.17 14.25 1.41
C ASN A 31 -7.92 13.55 0.87
N ILE A 32 -7.12 14.28 0.07
CA ILE A 32 -5.87 13.78 -0.49
C ILE A 32 -4.66 14.46 0.15
N ARG A 33 -3.51 13.80 0.14
CA ARG A 33 -2.24 14.31 0.69
C ARG A 33 -1.17 14.53 -0.37
N HIS A 34 -1.41 14.07 -1.58
CA HIS A 34 -0.47 14.09 -2.70
C HIS A 34 -1.19 14.58 -3.94
N LEU A 35 -0.62 15.56 -4.63
CA LEU A 35 -1.20 16.18 -5.80
C LEU A 35 -0.14 16.24 -6.92
N PRO A 36 -0.27 15.39 -7.95
CA PRO A 36 0.62 15.45 -9.10
C PRO A 36 0.42 16.78 -9.86
N ILE A 37 1.52 17.44 -10.17
CA ILE A 37 1.56 18.66 -10.95
C ILE A 37 1.92 18.31 -12.37
N VAL A 38 1.12 18.79 -13.30
CA VAL A 38 1.26 18.45 -14.72
C VAL A 38 1.40 19.69 -15.60
N GLY A 39 2.07 19.50 -16.70
CA GLY A 39 2.10 20.43 -17.84
C GLY A 39 1.11 19.99 -18.93
N ASP A 40 1.40 20.42 -20.16
CA ASP A 40 0.59 20.10 -21.33
C ASP A 40 0.48 18.59 -21.54
N GLY A 41 -0.70 18.14 -21.97
CA GLY A 41 -0.97 16.72 -22.22
C GLY A 41 -0.92 15.84 -20.96
N LYS A 42 -1.13 16.39 -19.76
CA LYS A 42 -1.06 15.69 -18.47
C LYS A 42 0.30 15.05 -18.15
N ARG A 43 1.39 15.61 -18.71
CA ARG A 43 2.74 15.15 -18.42
C ARG A 43 3.19 15.60 -17.04
N LEU A 44 3.75 14.68 -16.27
CA LEU A 44 4.21 14.93 -14.90
C LEU A 44 5.35 15.97 -14.92
N THR A 45 5.16 17.05 -14.19
CA THR A 45 6.18 18.11 -14.01
C THR A 45 6.64 18.23 -12.58
N GLY A 46 5.87 17.66 -11.63
CA GLY A 46 6.22 17.66 -10.22
C GLY A 46 5.17 16.94 -9.36
N LEU A 47 5.45 16.94 -8.07
CA LEU A 47 4.56 16.42 -7.04
C LEU A 47 4.56 17.36 -5.85
N ILE A 48 3.38 17.78 -5.40
CA ILE A 48 3.23 18.53 -4.16
C ILE A 48 2.58 17.64 -3.09
N THR A 49 3.09 17.70 -1.86
CA THR A 49 2.52 16.96 -0.72
C THR A 49 1.96 17.94 0.30
N ARG A 50 1.01 17.49 1.15
CA ARG A 50 0.45 18.30 2.22
C ARG A 50 1.53 18.86 3.14
N GLU A 51 2.58 18.10 3.42
CA GLU A 51 3.69 18.50 4.27
C GLU A 51 4.50 19.69 3.68
N ARG A 52 4.67 19.70 2.36
CA ARG A 52 5.36 20.81 1.67
C ARG A 52 4.53 22.09 1.62
N LEU A 53 3.22 21.99 1.75
CA LEU A 53 2.30 23.11 1.88
C LEU A 53 2.14 23.57 3.33
N ALA A 54 2.56 22.76 4.30
CA ALA A 54 2.50 23.14 5.71
C ALA A 54 3.48 24.29 5.99
N VAL A 55 3.01 25.28 6.73
CA VAL A 55 3.87 26.35 7.24
C VAL A 55 4.81 25.75 8.27
N LYS A 56 6.11 25.96 8.11
CA LYS A 56 7.11 25.43 9.03
C LYS A 56 6.95 26.03 10.43
N ALA A 57 7.19 25.20 11.46
CA ALA A 57 6.98 25.59 12.86
C ALA A 57 7.79 26.84 13.28
N ASP A 58 8.97 27.03 12.70
CA ASP A 58 9.83 28.19 12.89
C ASP A 58 9.20 29.50 12.35
N MET A 59 8.33 29.42 11.37
CA MET A 59 7.58 30.57 10.85
C MET A 59 6.30 30.85 11.68
N LEU A 60 5.73 29.85 12.33
CA LEU A 60 4.50 30.01 13.15
C LEU A 60 4.72 30.89 14.40
N GLY A 61 5.95 30.94 14.91
CA GLY A 61 6.29 31.79 16.08
C GLY A 61 6.44 33.28 15.74
N SER A 62 6.58 33.64 14.47
CA SER A 62 6.87 35.00 14.02
C SER A 62 5.76 35.63 13.16
N LEU A 63 4.80 34.83 12.67
CA LEU A 63 3.77 35.28 11.74
C LEU A 63 2.38 35.16 12.38
N ASN A 64 1.53 36.16 12.16
CA ASN A 64 0.10 36.07 12.49
C ASN A 64 -0.68 35.35 11.36
N VAL A 65 -1.95 35.02 11.63
CA VAL A 65 -2.81 34.26 10.69
C VAL A 65 -2.94 34.95 9.32
N TRP A 66 -2.94 36.26 9.29
CA TRP A 66 -3.03 37.04 8.05
C TRP A 66 -1.74 36.95 7.24
N GLU A 67 -0.58 37.00 7.87
CA GLU A 67 0.73 36.87 7.24
C GLU A 67 0.93 35.46 6.68
N ILE A 68 0.46 34.43 7.41
CA ILE A 68 0.47 33.04 6.92
C ILE A 68 -0.41 32.90 5.68
N SER A 69 -1.64 33.42 5.73
CA SER A 69 -2.56 33.38 4.57
C SER A 69 -2.00 34.11 3.38
N ARG A 70 -1.40 35.25 3.58
CA ARG A 70 -0.76 36.05 2.52
C ARG A 70 0.44 35.31 1.92
N PHE A 71 1.31 34.76 2.78
CA PHE A 71 2.47 33.98 2.34
C PHE A 71 2.05 32.81 1.44
N LEU A 72 1.04 32.02 1.85
CA LEU A 72 0.52 30.90 1.06
C LEU A 72 -0.19 31.35 -0.23
N SER A 73 -0.83 32.51 -0.22
CA SER A 73 -1.51 33.08 -1.40
C SER A 73 -0.53 33.58 -2.45
N ASP A 74 0.66 34.02 -2.04
CA ASP A 74 1.69 34.53 -2.94
C ASP A 74 2.56 33.38 -3.54
N GLN A 75 2.62 32.22 -2.85
CA GLN A 75 3.40 31.06 -3.30
C GLN A 75 2.65 30.25 -4.37
N ARG A 76 3.39 29.75 -5.35
CA ARG A 76 2.86 28.80 -6.34
C ARG A 76 3.36 27.39 -6.07
N VAL A 77 2.58 26.39 -6.47
CA VAL A 77 2.98 24.97 -6.29
C VAL A 77 4.31 24.64 -6.93
N ARG A 78 4.66 25.29 -8.06
CA ARG A 78 5.95 25.11 -8.76
C ARG A 78 7.18 25.44 -7.90
N ASP A 79 7.00 26.32 -6.90
CA ASP A 79 8.09 26.79 -6.03
C ASP A 79 8.28 25.87 -4.81
N LEU A 80 7.25 25.10 -4.47
CA LEU A 80 7.19 24.21 -3.31
C LEU A 80 7.25 22.71 -3.66
N MET A 81 6.92 22.33 -4.89
CA MET A 81 6.83 20.93 -5.32
C MET A 81 8.19 20.24 -5.37
N VAL A 82 8.17 18.91 -5.31
CA VAL A 82 9.26 18.08 -5.83
C VAL A 82 9.24 18.21 -7.35
N LYS A 83 10.38 18.56 -7.96
CA LYS A 83 10.46 18.73 -9.41
C LYS A 83 10.38 17.39 -10.14
N GLY A 84 9.82 17.36 -11.33
CA GLY A 84 9.54 16.14 -12.08
C GLY A 84 10.69 15.15 -12.16
N LYS A 85 11.92 15.63 -12.41
CA LYS A 85 13.13 14.80 -12.45
C LYS A 85 13.48 14.09 -11.13
N ASP A 86 13.01 14.63 -10.01
CA ASP A 86 13.25 14.11 -8.66
C ASP A 86 12.01 13.34 -8.12
N VAL A 87 10.91 13.30 -8.88
CA VAL A 87 9.72 12.52 -8.53
C VAL A 87 9.93 11.08 -8.93
N ILE A 88 9.79 10.20 -7.95
CA ILE A 88 9.86 8.75 -8.19
C ILE A 88 8.50 8.30 -8.69
N THR A 89 8.48 7.68 -9.84
CA THR A 89 7.28 7.22 -10.54
C THR A 89 7.30 5.70 -10.72
N ILE A 90 6.15 5.13 -11.08
CA ILE A 90 6.01 3.70 -11.39
C ILE A 90 5.12 3.53 -12.61
N THR A 91 5.26 2.40 -13.32
CA THR A 91 4.38 2.06 -14.45
C THR A 91 3.24 1.13 -14.02
N PRO A 92 2.10 1.10 -14.74
CA PRO A 92 0.91 0.32 -14.35
C PRO A 92 1.13 -1.19 -14.29
N ASP A 93 2.13 -1.70 -15.01
CA ASP A 93 2.46 -3.13 -15.12
C ASP A 93 3.36 -3.65 -13.99
N ARG A 94 3.84 -2.78 -13.12
CA ARG A 94 4.66 -3.19 -11.96
C ARG A 94 3.78 -3.80 -10.87
N THR A 95 4.43 -4.57 -9.99
CA THR A 95 3.75 -5.24 -8.86
C THR A 95 3.62 -4.33 -7.64
N VAL A 96 2.64 -4.64 -6.78
CA VAL A 96 2.45 -3.93 -5.50
C VAL A 96 3.66 -4.08 -4.57
N GLU A 97 4.35 -5.22 -4.62
CA GLU A 97 5.58 -5.48 -3.85
C GLU A 97 6.71 -4.53 -4.30
N ARG A 98 6.83 -4.30 -5.61
CA ARG A 98 7.82 -3.34 -6.12
C ARG A 98 7.50 -1.92 -5.67
N ALA A 99 6.24 -1.50 -5.72
CA ALA A 99 5.82 -0.19 -5.22
C ALA A 99 6.12 -0.04 -3.72
N ALA A 100 5.79 -1.05 -2.92
CA ALA A 100 6.08 -1.06 -1.49
C ALA A 100 7.59 -0.93 -1.21
N ALA A 101 8.43 -1.66 -1.94
CA ALA A 101 9.87 -1.56 -1.84
C ALA A 101 10.38 -0.15 -2.18
N MET A 102 9.90 0.44 -3.28
CA MET A 102 10.26 1.81 -3.68
C MET A 102 9.84 2.85 -2.65
N MET A 103 8.60 2.77 -2.12
CA MET A 103 8.13 3.69 -1.08
C MET A 103 8.97 3.60 0.19
N THR A 104 9.33 2.38 0.62
CA THR A 104 10.17 2.14 1.79
C THR A 104 11.60 2.65 1.60
N GLU A 105 12.23 2.34 0.47
CA GLU A 105 13.60 2.71 0.13
C GLU A 105 13.77 4.24 0.09
N HIS A 106 12.81 4.92 -0.55
CA HIS A 106 12.85 6.36 -0.73
C HIS A 106 12.12 7.15 0.36
N LYS A 107 11.49 6.47 1.34
CA LYS A 107 10.70 7.07 2.43
C LYS A 107 9.62 8.03 1.92
N ILE A 108 8.86 7.58 0.94
CA ILE A 108 7.77 8.34 0.31
C ILE A 108 6.44 7.60 0.44
N GLY A 109 5.34 8.33 0.57
CA GLY A 109 4.00 7.78 0.79
C GLY A 109 3.15 7.60 -0.47
N CYS A 110 3.69 7.93 -1.65
CA CYS A 110 2.99 7.74 -2.91
C CYS A 110 3.94 7.64 -4.10
N LEU A 111 3.44 7.08 -5.19
CA LEU A 111 4.08 7.05 -6.50
C LEU A 111 3.06 7.49 -7.56
N PRO A 112 3.30 8.59 -8.30
CA PRO A 112 2.56 8.84 -9.53
C PRO A 112 2.76 7.68 -10.49
N VAL A 113 1.67 7.22 -11.10
CA VAL A 113 1.69 6.15 -12.10
C VAL A 113 1.72 6.77 -13.47
N VAL A 114 2.76 6.49 -14.23
CA VAL A 114 3.00 7.11 -15.53
C VAL A 114 3.15 6.07 -16.63
N GLU A 115 2.75 6.45 -17.83
CA GLU A 115 3.02 5.75 -19.09
C GLU A 115 4.04 6.53 -19.93
N GLU A 116 4.24 6.08 -21.15
CA GLU A 116 5.24 6.65 -22.07
C GLU A 116 5.16 8.18 -22.16
N GLY A 117 6.30 8.83 -22.03
CA GLY A 117 6.43 10.29 -22.06
C GLY A 117 5.92 10.98 -20.79
N ASP A 118 5.98 10.30 -19.64
CA ASP A 118 5.56 10.80 -18.33
C ASP A 118 4.08 11.17 -18.21
N LEU A 119 3.22 10.57 -19.04
CA LEU A 119 1.78 10.76 -18.99
C LEU A 119 1.23 10.18 -17.67
N VAL A 120 0.64 11.01 -16.83
CA VAL A 120 0.02 10.56 -15.57
C VAL A 120 -1.28 9.86 -15.86
N VAL A 121 -1.33 8.56 -15.55
CA VAL A 121 -2.52 7.69 -15.69
C VAL A 121 -3.14 7.29 -14.36
N GLY A 122 -2.40 7.45 -13.26
CA GLY A 122 -2.85 7.10 -11.93
C GLY A 122 -1.94 7.64 -10.82
N ILE A 123 -2.31 7.31 -9.61
CA ILE A 123 -1.47 7.45 -8.41
C ILE A 123 -1.70 6.24 -7.51
N VAL A 124 -0.64 5.72 -6.91
CA VAL A 124 -0.70 4.68 -5.88
C VAL A 124 -0.10 5.21 -4.58
N THR A 125 -0.77 4.96 -3.48
CA THR A 125 -0.38 5.41 -2.14
C THR A 125 -0.14 4.22 -1.21
N GLU A 126 0.47 4.47 -0.04
CA GLU A 126 0.62 3.47 1.02
C GLU A 126 -0.74 2.84 1.40
N ASN A 127 -1.82 3.62 1.43
CA ASN A 127 -3.16 3.11 1.74
C ASN A 127 -3.67 2.12 0.68
N ASP A 128 -3.36 2.37 -0.59
CA ASP A 128 -3.74 1.46 -1.68
C ASP A 128 -2.97 0.14 -1.56
N LEU A 129 -1.67 0.19 -1.21
CA LEU A 129 -0.86 -1.00 -0.96
C LEU A 129 -1.35 -1.77 0.27
N LEU A 130 -1.70 -1.08 1.36
CA LEU A 130 -2.27 -1.73 2.55
C LEU A 130 -3.59 -2.43 2.24
N ARG A 131 -4.47 -1.80 1.44
CA ARG A 131 -5.72 -2.42 0.99
C ARG A 131 -5.45 -3.64 0.12
N SER A 132 -4.53 -3.55 -0.83
CA SER A 132 -4.11 -4.67 -1.68
C SER A 132 -3.59 -5.84 -0.84
N TYR A 133 -2.79 -5.54 0.20
CA TYR A 133 -2.29 -6.55 1.13
C TYR A 133 -3.42 -7.22 1.92
N GLN A 134 -4.40 -6.46 2.38
CA GLN A 134 -5.60 -7.00 3.04
C GLN A 134 -6.37 -7.95 2.12
N GLU A 135 -6.60 -7.54 0.87
CA GLU A 135 -7.29 -8.36 -0.14
C GLU A 135 -6.54 -9.66 -0.44
N MET A 136 -5.22 -9.60 -0.60
CA MET A 136 -4.37 -10.78 -0.82
C MET A 136 -4.40 -11.76 0.35
N LEU A 137 -4.66 -11.29 1.57
CA LEU A 137 -4.84 -12.12 2.77
C LEU A 137 -6.30 -12.52 3.03
N GLY A 138 -7.21 -12.26 2.09
CA GLY A 138 -8.59 -12.70 2.14
C GLY A 138 -9.53 -11.81 2.95
N LEU A 139 -9.17 -10.55 3.23
CA LEU A 139 -10.10 -9.57 3.81
C LEU A 139 -10.91 -8.86 2.70
N PRO A 140 -12.16 -8.48 2.95
CA PRO A 140 -12.89 -8.53 4.23
C PRO A 140 -13.71 -9.81 4.46
N SER A 141 -13.57 -10.83 3.64
CA SER A 141 -14.41 -12.04 3.73
C SER A 141 -14.21 -12.79 5.05
N ALA A 142 -15.29 -13.33 5.61
CA ALA A 142 -15.23 -14.14 6.83
C ALA A 142 -14.59 -15.52 6.60
N GLY A 143 -13.90 -16.07 7.60
CA GLY A 143 -13.30 -17.41 7.53
C GLY A 143 -12.45 -17.72 8.77
N VAL A 144 -11.86 -18.89 8.81
CA VAL A 144 -10.87 -19.25 9.83
C VAL A 144 -9.48 -18.91 9.32
N ARG A 145 -8.76 -18.11 10.10
CA ARG A 145 -7.35 -17.80 9.88
C ARG A 145 -6.50 -18.72 10.76
N VAL A 146 -5.63 -19.48 10.15
CA VAL A 146 -4.69 -20.35 10.85
C VAL A 146 -3.25 -20.01 10.49
N THR A 147 -2.35 -20.05 11.48
CA THR A 147 -0.91 -19.96 11.31
C THR A 147 -0.29 -21.29 11.66
N VAL A 148 0.37 -21.91 10.70
CA VAL A 148 1.04 -23.20 10.86
C VAL A 148 2.55 -22.99 10.72
N ARG A 149 3.29 -23.39 11.74
CA ARG A 149 4.75 -23.45 11.73
C ARG A 149 5.21 -24.79 11.22
N MET A 150 6.18 -24.78 10.33
CA MET A 150 6.72 -25.98 9.71
C MET A 150 8.23 -25.87 9.50
N PRO A 151 8.96 -26.99 9.40
CA PRO A 151 10.38 -26.99 9.04
C PRO A 151 10.61 -26.31 7.69
N ASN A 152 11.69 -25.57 7.57
CA ASN A 152 12.10 -24.94 6.30
C ASN A 152 12.76 -25.99 5.38
N ARG A 153 11.96 -26.91 4.85
CA ARG A 153 12.36 -28.01 3.96
C ARG A 153 11.39 -28.18 2.80
N HIS A 154 11.89 -28.69 1.71
CA HIS A 154 11.04 -29.02 0.57
C HIS A 154 9.95 -30.03 0.96
N GLY A 155 8.73 -29.83 0.47
CA GLY A 155 7.59 -30.70 0.67
C GLY A 155 6.74 -30.40 1.90
N GLU A 156 7.21 -29.63 2.90
CA GLU A 156 6.43 -29.36 4.09
C GLU A 156 5.16 -28.55 3.77
N PHE A 157 5.27 -27.53 2.92
CA PHE A 157 4.12 -26.76 2.45
C PHE A 157 3.13 -27.62 1.63
N VAL A 158 3.65 -28.56 0.83
CA VAL A 158 2.82 -29.49 0.05
C VAL A 158 1.98 -30.37 0.96
N ARG A 159 2.54 -30.84 2.09
CA ARG A 159 1.78 -31.63 3.09
C ARG A 159 0.61 -30.84 3.67
N LEU A 160 0.84 -29.57 4.00
CA LEU A 160 -0.23 -28.67 4.46
C LEU A 160 -1.32 -28.52 3.41
N MET A 161 -0.93 -28.27 2.15
CA MET A 161 -1.89 -28.15 1.06
C MET A 161 -2.64 -29.47 0.78
N ALA A 162 -2.00 -30.63 0.94
CA ALA A 162 -2.65 -31.91 0.74
C ALA A 162 -3.85 -32.10 1.68
N VAL A 163 -3.72 -31.72 2.95
CA VAL A 163 -4.84 -31.77 3.90
C VAL A 163 -6.00 -30.88 3.48
N LEU A 164 -5.72 -29.65 2.98
CA LEU A 164 -6.78 -28.77 2.49
C LEU A 164 -7.52 -29.37 1.30
N VAL A 165 -6.78 -30.05 0.41
CA VAL A 165 -7.34 -30.74 -0.75
C VAL A 165 -8.20 -31.93 -0.32
N GLU A 166 -7.72 -32.77 0.62
CA GLU A 166 -8.45 -33.92 1.17
C GLU A 166 -9.78 -33.49 1.83
N GLN A 167 -9.77 -32.34 2.51
CA GLN A 167 -10.97 -31.77 3.13
C GLN A 167 -11.85 -31.00 2.14
N ASN A 168 -11.42 -30.86 0.87
CA ASN A 168 -12.09 -30.05 -0.16
C ASN A 168 -12.30 -28.58 0.26
N TRP A 169 -11.33 -28.01 0.98
CA TRP A 169 -11.39 -26.63 1.44
C TRP A 169 -10.81 -25.63 0.42
N GLY A 170 -11.49 -24.53 0.26
CA GLY A 170 -10.97 -23.38 -0.50
C GLY A 170 -9.93 -22.58 0.32
N VAL A 171 -9.13 -21.77 -0.37
CA VAL A 171 -8.19 -20.83 0.25
C VAL A 171 -8.51 -19.43 -0.23
N MET A 172 -8.75 -18.49 0.69
CA MET A 172 -9.02 -17.08 0.39
C MET A 172 -7.77 -16.22 0.35
N GLY A 173 -6.79 -16.58 1.14
CA GLY A 173 -5.52 -15.89 1.22
C GLY A 173 -4.47 -16.76 1.85
N ILE A 174 -3.23 -16.59 1.40
CA ILE A 174 -2.09 -17.32 1.90
C ILE A 174 -0.85 -16.45 1.90
N GLY A 175 -0.05 -16.57 2.95
CA GLY A 175 1.25 -15.92 3.05
C GLY A 175 2.21 -16.80 3.83
N THR A 176 3.47 -16.82 3.39
CA THR A 176 4.53 -17.53 4.10
C THR A 176 5.64 -16.56 4.48
N PHE A 177 6.23 -16.74 5.66
CA PHE A 177 7.34 -15.90 6.11
C PHE A 177 8.28 -16.68 7.05
N PRO A 178 9.58 -16.32 7.06
CA PRO A 178 10.55 -16.94 7.97
C PRO A 178 10.16 -16.69 9.43
N THR A 179 10.34 -17.68 10.28
CA THR A 179 10.17 -17.49 11.73
C THR A 179 11.31 -16.60 12.24
N ARG A 180 10.98 -15.48 12.88
CA ARG A 180 11.97 -14.45 13.29
C ARG A 180 13.10 -14.96 14.20
N ARG A 181 12.83 -15.99 15.02
CA ARG A 181 13.75 -16.51 16.04
C ARG A 181 14.37 -17.86 15.68
N ASP A 182 13.89 -18.50 14.63
CA ASP A 182 14.36 -19.82 14.21
C ASP A 182 14.38 -19.92 12.68
N PRO A 183 15.55 -19.75 12.04
CA PRO A 183 15.68 -19.80 10.59
C PRO A 183 15.46 -21.20 10.00
N THR A 184 15.41 -22.24 10.84
CA THR A 184 15.13 -23.62 10.42
C THR A 184 13.65 -23.89 10.20
N THR A 185 12.78 -22.93 10.58
CA THR A 185 11.33 -23.01 10.43
C THR A 185 10.77 -21.80 9.68
N TYR A 186 9.58 -21.95 9.13
CA TYR A 186 8.80 -20.84 8.60
C TYR A 186 7.32 -21.02 8.95
N ASP A 187 6.61 -19.91 8.96
CA ASP A 187 5.19 -19.86 9.27
C ASP A 187 4.38 -19.67 7.96
N ALA A 188 3.31 -20.44 7.81
CA ALA A 188 2.30 -20.24 6.78
C ALA A 188 1.01 -19.73 7.43
N VAL A 189 0.51 -18.60 6.98
CA VAL A 189 -0.81 -18.07 7.32
C VAL A 189 -1.76 -18.41 6.20
N ILE A 190 -2.88 -19.05 6.53
CA ILE A 190 -3.91 -19.41 5.57
C ILE A 190 -5.26 -18.93 6.08
N LYS A 191 -6.11 -18.43 5.20
CA LYS A 191 -7.50 -18.14 5.49
C LYS A 191 -8.40 -19.07 4.69
N ILE A 192 -9.25 -19.81 5.41
CA ILE A 192 -10.10 -20.87 4.90
C ILE A 192 -11.56 -20.45 5.09
N PRO A 193 -12.37 -20.34 4.02
CA PRO A 193 -13.79 -19.99 4.13
C PRO A 193 -14.65 -21.19 4.53
N ASN A 194 -15.81 -20.90 5.10
CA ASN A 194 -16.90 -21.87 5.35
C ASN A 194 -16.48 -23.10 6.18
N VAL A 195 -15.60 -22.90 7.16
CA VAL A 195 -15.14 -23.92 8.09
C VAL A 195 -15.19 -23.40 9.52
N THR A 196 -15.21 -24.33 10.49
CA THR A 196 -15.09 -23.99 11.91
C THR A 196 -13.64 -24.12 12.40
N ILE A 197 -13.35 -23.52 13.57
CA ILE A 197 -12.04 -23.62 14.20
C ILE A 197 -11.73 -25.08 14.54
N GLU A 198 -12.72 -25.82 15.03
CA GLU A 198 -12.61 -27.21 15.45
C GLU A 198 -12.26 -28.15 14.29
N GLU A 199 -12.91 -27.95 13.14
CA GLU A 199 -12.61 -28.71 11.91
C GLU A 199 -11.17 -28.46 11.45
N VAL A 200 -10.75 -27.19 11.38
CA VAL A 200 -9.39 -26.83 10.94
C VAL A 200 -8.35 -27.37 11.94
N GLN A 201 -8.60 -27.24 13.25
CA GLN A 201 -7.70 -27.74 14.27
C GLN A 201 -7.56 -29.26 14.20
N ALA A 202 -8.67 -29.99 14.06
CA ALA A 202 -8.66 -31.46 13.97
C ALA A 202 -7.86 -31.95 12.75
N ALA A 203 -8.10 -31.36 11.57
CA ALA A 203 -7.43 -31.77 10.35
C ALA A 203 -5.92 -31.44 10.35
N LEU A 204 -5.54 -30.24 10.78
CA LEU A 204 -4.14 -29.81 10.70
C LEU A 204 -3.26 -30.35 11.83
N SER A 205 -3.83 -30.69 12.99
CA SER A 205 -3.07 -31.28 14.12
C SER A 205 -2.46 -32.65 13.80
N SER A 206 -2.93 -33.33 12.77
CA SER A 206 -2.43 -34.65 12.37
C SER A 206 -1.14 -34.56 11.50
N ILE A 207 -0.74 -33.39 11.05
CA ILE A 207 0.41 -33.23 10.14
C ILE A 207 1.72 -33.37 10.92
N PRO A 208 2.58 -34.37 10.63
CA PRO A 208 3.82 -34.56 11.36
C PRO A 208 4.78 -33.36 11.20
N ASN A 209 5.42 -32.97 12.31
CA ASN A 209 6.39 -31.87 12.39
C ASN A 209 5.83 -30.47 12.05
N GLN A 210 4.51 -30.31 12.02
CA GLN A 210 3.86 -29.02 11.86
C GLN A 210 3.08 -28.64 13.12
N LEU A 211 3.09 -27.37 13.48
CA LEU A 211 2.48 -26.87 14.70
C LEU A 211 1.51 -25.74 14.37
N ILE A 212 0.29 -25.82 14.85
CA ILE A 212 -0.64 -24.70 14.84
C ILE A 212 -0.17 -23.68 15.89
N VAL A 213 0.30 -22.52 15.41
CA VAL A 213 0.79 -21.42 16.26
C VAL A 213 -0.36 -20.52 16.69
N ASP A 214 -1.33 -20.33 15.80
CA ASP A 214 -2.49 -19.47 16.02
C ASP A 214 -3.64 -19.95 15.15
N ILE A 215 -4.86 -19.96 15.71
CA ILE A 215 -6.09 -20.25 14.99
C ILE A 215 -7.22 -19.39 15.54
N ARG A 216 -7.95 -18.72 14.65
CA ARG A 216 -9.05 -17.83 15.04
C ARG A 216 -10.04 -17.61 13.92
N ALA A 217 -11.28 -17.28 14.26
CA ALA A 217 -12.21 -16.68 13.32
C ALA A 217 -11.70 -15.28 12.92
N ALA A 218 -11.75 -14.95 11.64
CA ALA A 218 -11.31 -13.68 11.10
C ALA A 218 -12.33 -13.15 10.07
N VAL A 219 -12.65 -11.88 10.19
CA VAL A 219 -13.50 -11.11 9.26
C VAL A 219 -12.59 -10.26 8.40
#